data_f0567d4adf02f8bffdc5ba2b5c29e38f
#
_entry.id   f0567d4adf02f8bffdc5ba2b5c29e38f
#
_cell.length_a   1.000
_cell.length_b   1.000
_cell.length_c   1.000
_cell.angle_alpha   90.00
_cell.angle_beta   90.00
_cell.angle_gamma   90.00
#
_symmetry.space_group_name_H-M   'P 1'
#
loop_
_entity.id
_entity.type
_entity.pdbx_description
1 polymer ?
#
loop_
_entity_poly.entity_id
_entity_poly.type
_entity_poly.pdbx_seq_one_letter_code
_entity_poly.pdbx_strand_id
1 'polypeptide(L)'
;QYMTFTSSPHFVNIKEGSSLLDCVKQVASAGVGYSTNLQAAFNAILDTAVQYRIPANEMPKALVVISDMEIDKYMRPGAHWDFIEVQRARFEAKGYKLPKIVMWNVNARKDTVLSQSEDIIFLSGQSASTFKIQCQNLDGITAYEMMLKVLNGAAYRKVRI
;
A
#
# COMPACT_ATOMS: atom_id res chain seq x y z
N GLN A 1 0.64 10.51 -6.56
CA GLN A 1 0.59 11.21 -5.27
C GLN A 1 1.12 10.30 -4.18
N TYR A 2 1.91 10.79 -3.27
CA TYR A 2 2.36 10.04 -2.11
C TYR A 2 2.19 10.88 -0.84
N MET A 3 2.25 10.21 0.30
CA MET A 3 2.12 10.85 1.61
C MET A 3 3.20 10.32 2.53
N THR A 4 3.76 11.20 3.34
CA THR A 4 4.59 10.78 4.47
C THR A 4 3.66 10.34 5.61
N PHE A 5 4.03 9.33 6.38
CA PHE A 5 3.25 8.89 7.54
C PHE A 5 4.05 9.01 8.85
N THR A 6 4.50 10.22 9.09
CA THR A 6 5.14 10.65 10.34
C THR A 6 4.06 11.00 11.39
N SER A 7 4.46 11.59 12.50
CA SER A 7 3.52 12.14 13.50
C SER A 7 2.55 13.18 12.90
N SER A 8 2.95 13.82 11.80
CA SER A 8 2.14 14.79 11.06
C SER A 8 2.19 14.46 9.57
N PRO A 9 1.35 13.52 9.11
CA PRO A 9 1.34 13.11 7.71
C PRO A 9 0.88 14.25 6.81
N HIS A 10 1.53 14.38 5.66
CA HIS A 10 1.13 15.34 4.64
C HIS A 10 1.27 14.76 3.24
N PHE A 11 0.39 15.19 2.34
CA PHE A 11 0.45 14.82 0.95
C PHE A 11 1.58 15.57 0.24
N VAL A 12 2.32 14.85 -0.57
CA VAL A 12 3.37 15.40 -1.43
C VAL A 12 3.04 15.09 -2.87
N ASN A 13 2.95 16.14 -3.67
CA ASN A 13 2.69 16.01 -5.10
C ASN A 13 4.01 16.01 -5.86
N ILE A 14 4.25 14.95 -6.62
CA ILE A 14 5.35 14.93 -7.57
C ILE A 14 4.93 15.78 -8.76
N LYS A 15 5.78 16.72 -9.14
CA LYS A 15 5.53 17.59 -10.28
C LYS A 15 5.45 16.76 -11.55
N GLU A 16 4.39 16.93 -12.32
CA GLU A 16 4.21 16.25 -13.60
C GLU A 16 5.37 16.57 -14.56
N GLY A 17 5.84 15.59 -15.32
CA GLY A 17 6.98 15.73 -16.22
C GLY A 17 8.35 15.73 -15.54
N SER A 18 8.42 15.52 -14.21
CA SER A 18 9.70 15.40 -13.50
C SER A 18 10.49 14.18 -13.99
N SER A 19 11.82 14.35 -14.10
CA SER A 19 12.71 13.20 -14.32
C SER A 19 12.71 12.27 -13.10
N LEU A 20 13.15 11.02 -13.27
CA LEU A 20 13.28 10.08 -12.14
C LEU A 20 14.16 10.65 -11.02
N LEU A 21 15.26 11.33 -11.38
CA LEU A 21 16.15 11.95 -10.41
C LEU A 21 15.46 13.07 -9.64
N ASP A 22 14.63 13.88 -10.29
CA ASP A 22 13.89 14.94 -9.64
C ASP A 22 12.79 14.37 -8.74
N CYS A 23 12.14 13.28 -9.13
CA CYS A 23 11.20 12.56 -8.28
C CYS A 23 11.90 12.07 -6.99
N VAL A 24 13.07 11.45 -7.12
CA VAL A 24 13.84 10.97 -5.96
C VAL A 24 14.23 12.14 -5.05
N LYS A 25 14.68 13.27 -5.60
CA LYS A 25 15.00 14.47 -4.81
C LYS A 25 13.79 15.04 -4.09
N GLN A 26 12.64 15.11 -4.76
CA GLN A 26 11.38 15.57 -4.15
C GLN A 26 10.95 14.65 -2.99
N VAL A 27 11.03 13.33 -3.17
CA VAL A 27 10.71 12.37 -2.11
C VAL A 27 11.69 12.51 -0.95
N ALA A 28 13.00 12.60 -1.22
CA ALA A 28 14.02 12.72 -0.19
C ALA A 28 13.90 14.03 0.60
N SER A 29 13.44 15.13 -0.02
CA SER A 29 13.26 16.42 0.62
C SER A 29 11.98 16.55 1.46
N ALA A 30 11.04 15.61 1.32
CA ALA A 30 9.74 15.68 2.00
C ALA A 30 9.79 15.47 3.52
N GLY A 31 11.00 15.32 4.06
CA GLY A 31 11.25 15.17 5.49
C GLY A 31 11.17 13.73 5.97
N VAL A 32 12.12 13.37 6.80
CA VAL A 32 12.18 12.06 7.46
C VAL A 32 11.71 12.26 8.90
N GLY A 33 10.59 11.62 9.25
CA GLY A 33 10.15 11.55 10.65
C GLY A 33 10.50 10.20 11.24
N TYR A 34 10.87 10.20 12.51
CA TYR A 34 11.20 8.95 13.24
C TYR A 34 9.98 8.22 13.81
N SER A 35 8.78 8.74 13.61
CA SER A 35 7.54 8.10 14.08
C SER A 35 6.69 7.62 12.92
N THR A 36 6.13 6.43 13.06
CA THR A 36 5.31 5.76 12.07
C THR A 36 3.85 5.79 12.52
N ASN A 37 3.15 6.91 12.28
CA ASN A 37 1.75 7.04 12.69
C ASN A 37 0.79 6.69 11.55
N LEU A 38 0.55 5.40 11.36
CA LEU A 38 -0.36 4.90 10.33
C LEU A 38 -1.79 5.39 10.53
N GLN A 39 -2.25 5.51 11.79
CA GLN A 39 -3.58 6.05 12.10
C GLN A 39 -3.76 7.49 11.59
N ALA A 40 -2.76 8.34 11.80
CA ALA A 40 -2.80 9.72 11.32
C ALA A 40 -2.84 9.79 9.78
N ALA A 41 -2.16 8.86 9.09
CA ALA A 41 -2.21 8.76 7.63
C ALA A 41 -3.62 8.41 7.12
N PHE A 42 -4.29 7.42 7.72
CA PHE A 42 -5.67 7.08 7.37
C PHE A 42 -6.64 8.23 7.68
N ASN A 43 -6.44 8.93 8.81
CA ASN A 43 -7.22 10.12 9.13
C ASN A 43 -7.06 11.19 8.04
N ALA A 44 -5.82 11.50 7.66
CA ALA A 44 -5.56 12.52 6.64
C ALA A 44 -6.23 12.20 5.29
N ILE A 45 -6.23 10.93 4.88
CA ILE A 45 -6.90 10.47 3.66
C ILE A 45 -8.42 10.70 3.77
N LEU A 46 -9.02 10.22 4.85
CA LEU A 46 -10.47 10.31 5.05
C LEU A 46 -10.93 11.76 5.22
N ASP A 47 -10.22 12.55 6.02
CA ASP A 47 -10.54 13.95 6.28
C ASP A 47 -10.44 14.76 4.98
N THR A 48 -9.42 14.51 4.15
CA THR A 48 -9.28 15.13 2.84
C THR A 48 -10.45 14.75 1.92
N ALA A 49 -10.83 13.49 1.88
CA ALA A 49 -11.95 13.02 1.06
C ALA A 49 -13.27 13.70 1.47
N VAL A 50 -13.53 13.82 2.76
CA VAL A 50 -14.73 14.47 3.30
C VAL A 50 -14.69 15.99 3.06
N GLN A 51 -13.55 16.64 3.34
CA GLN A 51 -13.39 18.09 3.20
C GLN A 51 -13.61 18.55 1.76
N TYR A 52 -13.04 17.84 0.80
CA TYR A 52 -13.15 18.19 -0.62
C TYR A 52 -14.31 17.49 -1.32
N ARG A 53 -15.14 16.72 -0.59
CA ARG A 53 -16.30 15.99 -1.12
C ARG A 53 -15.91 15.12 -2.31
N ILE A 54 -14.79 14.41 -2.20
CA ILE A 54 -14.28 13.56 -3.28
C ILE A 54 -15.31 12.47 -3.57
N PRO A 55 -15.74 12.27 -4.82
CA PRO A 55 -16.64 11.19 -5.18
C PRO A 55 -16.05 9.82 -4.81
N ALA A 56 -16.87 8.89 -4.35
CA ALA A 56 -16.42 7.57 -3.90
C ALA A 56 -15.67 6.77 -5.00
N ASN A 57 -16.01 6.99 -6.25
CA ASN A 57 -15.34 6.37 -7.40
C ASN A 57 -13.99 7.01 -7.76
N GLU A 58 -13.67 8.17 -7.19
CA GLU A 58 -12.37 8.84 -7.35
C GLU A 58 -11.42 8.55 -6.18
N MET A 59 -11.89 7.83 -5.16
CA MET A 59 -11.03 7.39 -4.06
C MET A 59 -9.97 6.41 -4.56
N PRO A 60 -8.78 6.42 -3.94
CA PRO A 60 -7.73 5.47 -4.30
C PRO A 60 -8.21 4.03 -4.07
N LYS A 61 -7.99 3.15 -5.06
CA LYS A 61 -8.35 1.73 -4.95
C LYS A 61 -7.44 0.97 -3.99
N ALA A 62 -6.21 1.41 -3.86
CA ALA A 62 -5.23 0.81 -2.98
C ALA A 62 -4.31 1.86 -2.34
N LEU A 63 -3.86 1.55 -1.14
CA LEU A 63 -2.85 2.29 -0.39
C LEU A 63 -1.62 1.40 -0.23
N VAL A 64 -0.50 1.80 -0.82
CA VAL A 64 0.77 1.10 -0.67
C VAL A 64 1.57 1.75 0.44
N VAL A 65 1.81 1.02 1.51
CA VAL A 65 2.62 1.44 2.66
C VAL A 65 4.01 0.84 2.49
N ILE A 66 4.99 1.68 2.18
CA ILE A 66 6.39 1.28 1.99
C ILE A 66 7.13 1.57 3.29
N SER A 67 7.63 0.53 3.96
CA SER A 67 8.24 0.63 5.27
C SER A 67 9.24 -0.51 5.49
N ASP A 68 10.12 -0.36 6.47
CA ASP A 68 10.91 -1.47 7.03
C ASP A 68 10.09 -2.34 8.00
N MET A 69 8.80 -2.03 8.15
CA MET A 69 7.82 -2.69 9.01
C MET A 69 8.07 -2.53 10.52
N GLU A 70 8.93 -1.63 10.93
CA GLU A 70 8.99 -1.18 12.32
C GLU A 70 7.82 -0.24 12.66
N ILE A 71 6.60 -0.71 12.37
CA ILE A 71 5.35 0.02 12.65
C ILE A 71 4.94 -0.30 14.09
N ASP A 72 5.26 0.61 14.99
CA ASP A 72 5.40 0.45 16.42
C ASP A 72 4.31 -0.31 17.21
N LYS A 73 3.05 -0.20 16.93
CA LYS A 73 2.00 -0.79 17.78
C LYS A 73 1.06 -1.76 17.07
N TYR A 74 1.02 -1.69 15.76
CA TYR A 74 0.00 -2.37 14.98
C TYR A 74 0.46 -3.70 14.39
N MET A 75 1.73 -4.06 14.58
CA MET A 75 2.31 -5.30 14.06
C MET A 75 2.38 -6.44 15.07
N ARG A 76 1.77 -6.28 16.25
CA ARG A 76 1.57 -7.40 17.17
C ARG A 76 0.55 -8.38 16.57
N PRO A 77 0.72 -9.70 16.72
CA PRO A 77 -0.27 -10.66 16.26
C PRO A 77 -1.68 -10.29 16.76
N GLY A 78 -2.62 -10.11 15.85
CA GLY A 78 -4.00 -9.70 16.15
C GLY A 78 -4.28 -8.19 16.11
N ALA A 79 -3.37 -7.32 16.49
CA ALA A 79 -3.63 -5.87 16.59
C ALA A 79 -3.88 -5.18 15.25
N HIS A 80 -3.33 -5.70 14.15
CA HIS A 80 -3.54 -5.14 12.82
C HIS A 80 -4.97 -5.38 12.29
N TRP A 81 -5.61 -6.49 12.67
CA TRP A 81 -6.99 -6.77 12.28
C TRP A 81 -7.94 -5.78 12.93
N ASP A 82 -7.82 -5.57 14.23
CA ASP A 82 -8.64 -4.61 14.95
C ASP A 82 -8.47 -3.20 14.37
N PHE A 83 -7.23 -2.83 14.02
CA PHE A 83 -6.95 -1.56 13.37
C PHE A 83 -7.68 -1.41 12.03
N ILE A 84 -7.59 -2.42 11.17
CA ILE A 84 -8.22 -2.38 9.83
C ILE A 84 -9.73 -2.35 9.93
N GLU A 85 -10.33 -3.16 10.82
CA GLU A 85 -11.78 -3.13 11.05
C GLU A 85 -12.26 -1.75 11.52
N VAL A 86 -11.51 -1.12 12.42
CA VAL A 86 -11.81 0.25 12.86
C VAL A 86 -11.72 1.24 11.71
N GLN A 87 -10.70 1.15 10.85
CA GLN A 87 -10.60 2.02 9.68
C GLN A 87 -11.74 1.75 8.68
N ARG A 88 -12.09 0.49 8.43
CA ARG A 88 -13.20 0.13 7.55
C ARG A 88 -14.50 0.77 8.03
N ALA A 89 -14.86 0.59 9.28
CA ALA A 89 -16.06 1.17 9.87
C ALA A 89 -16.08 2.71 9.77
N ARG A 90 -14.92 3.37 9.93
CA ARG A 90 -14.81 4.83 9.82
C ARG A 90 -15.00 5.33 8.38
N PHE A 91 -14.43 4.65 7.39
CA PHE A 91 -14.60 5.00 5.98
C PHE A 91 -16.07 4.78 5.57
N GLU A 92 -16.65 3.64 5.91
CA GLU A 92 -18.05 3.31 5.62
C GLU A 92 -19.03 4.31 6.27
N ALA A 93 -18.78 4.75 7.50
CA ALA A 93 -19.59 5.76 8.16
C ALA A 93 -19.59 7.13 7.44
N LYS A 94 -18.60 7.36 6.54
CA LYS A 94 -18.52 8.55 5.69
C LYS A 94 -18.93 8.28 4.24
N GLY A 95 -19.42 7.08 3.93
CA GLY A 95 -19.85 6.69 2.58
C GLY A 95 -18.71 6.29 1.64
N TYR A 96 -17.52 5.99 2.18
CA TYR A 96 -16.36 5.57 1.42
C TYR A 96 -16.03 4.10 1.66
N LYS A 97 -15.48 3.43 0.67
CA LYS A 97 -14.87 2.11 0.84
C LYS A 97 -13.43 2.28 1.29
N LEU A 98 -12.99 1.47 2.26
CA LEU A 98 -11.58 1.44 2.63
C LEU A 98 -10.74 0.98 1.43
N PRO A 99 -9.67 1.71 1.04
CA PRO A 99 -8.74 1.25 0.02
C PRO A 99 -8.08 -0.08 0.43
N LYS A 100 -7.77 -0.95 -0.53
CA LYS A 100 -6.92 -2.12 -0.26
C LYS A 100 -5.57 -1.67 0.28
N ILE A 101 -5.05 -2.40 1.26
CA ILE A 101 -3.82 -2.03 1.92
C ILE A 101 -2.73 -2.99 1.50
N VAL A 102 -1.66 -2.46 0.92
CA VAL A 102 -0.46 -3.20 0.56
C VAL A 102 0.65 -2.78 1.51
N MET A 103 1.03 -3.66 2.42
CA MET A 103 2.13 -3.46 3.36
C MET A 103 3.41 -4.01 2.74
N TRP A 104 4.28 -3.12 2.29
CA TRP A 104 5.52 -3.51 1.62
C TRP A 104 6.74 -3.34 2.52
N ASN A 105 7.28 -4.46 2.99
CA ASN A 105 8.53 -4.51 3.74
C ASN A 105 9.72 -4.48 2.78
N VAL A 106 10.34 -3.32 2.65
CA VAL A 106 11.50 -3.13 1.76
C VAL A 106 12.83 -3.59 2.38
N ASN A 107 12.86 -3.87 3.67
CA ASN A 107 14.06 -4.34 4.38
C ASN A 107 14.12 -5.87 4.53
N ALA A 108 13.17 -6.60 3.96
CA ALA A 108 13.16 -8.05 4.04
C ALA A 108 14.21 -8.68 3.13
N ARG A 109 14.85 -9.72 3.65
CA ARG A 109 15.90 -10.48 2.92
C ARG A 109 15.34 -11.44 1.88
N LYS A 110 14.06 -11.73 1.90
CA LYS A 110 13.39 -12.66 0.97
C LYS A 110 12.16 -12.01 0.37
N ASP A 111 12.01 -12.14 -0.92
CA ASP A 111 10.79 -11.74 -1.61
C ASP A 111 9.68 -12.70 -1.23
N THR A 112 8.61 -12.17 -0.68
CA THR A 112 7.44 -12.94 -0.28
C THR A 112 6.20 -12.11 -0.55
N VAL A 113 5.13 -12.78 -0.98
CA VAL A 113 3.81 -12.20 -1.12
C VAL A 113 2.84 -13.04 -0.30
N LEU A 114 2.20 -12.42 0.67
CA LEU A 114 1.20 -13.05 1.51
C LEU A 114 -0.09 -12.24 1.43
N SER A 115 -1.19 -12.88 1.08
CA SER A 115 -2.51 -12.31 1.24
C SER A 115 -3.12 -12.89 2.51
N GLN A 116 -3.45 -12.04 3.47
CA GLN A 116 -4.10 -12.48 4.72
C GLN A 116 -5.60 -12.21 4.72
N SER A 117 -6.07 -11.34 3.82
CA SER A 117 -7.49 -11.05 3.60
C SER A 117 -7.69 -10.41 2.23
N GLU A 118 -8.95 -10.20 1.85
CA GLU A 118 -9.27 -9.47 0.62
C GLU A 118 -8.77 -8.02 0.62
N ASP A 119 -8.57 -7.43 1.81
CA ASP A 119 -8.24 -6.03 1.96
C ASP A 119 -6.76 -5.76 2.28
N ILE A 120 -5.99 -6.79 2.71
CA ILE A 120 -4.59 -6.61 3.10
C ILE A 120 -3.69 -7.60 2.39
N ILE A 121 -2.62 -7.06 1.82
CA ILE A 121 -1.58 -7.81 1.17
C ILE A 121 -0.24 -7.42 1.80
N PHE A 122 0.55 -8.41 2.16
CA PHE A 122 1.92 -8.20 2.62
C PHE A 122 2.90 -8.55 1.52
N LEU A 123 3.75 -7.59 1.20
CA LEU A 123 4.89 -7.76 0.31
C LEU A 123 6.18 -7.67 1.11
N SER A 124 7.16 -8.45 0.75
CA SER A 124 8.51 -8.30 1.30
C SER A 124 9.55 -8.44 0.21
N GLY A 125 10.67 -7.74 0.42
CA GLY A 125 11.78 -7.72 -0.52
C GLY A 125 11.82 -6.47 -1.41
N GLN A 126 12.91 -6.36 -2.17
CA GLN A 126 13.22 -5.20 -3.02
C GLN A 126 13.06 -5.52 -4.52
N SER A 127 12.45 -6.65 -4.86
CA SER A 127 12.30 -7.08 -6.24
C SER A 127 11.31 -6.19 -7.00
N ALA A 128 11.77 -5.61 -8.09
CA ALA A 128 10.90 -4.90 -9.03
C ALA A 128 9.81 -5.81 -9.62
N SER A 129 10.09 -7.11 -9.73
CA SER A 129 9.12 -8.11 -10.20
C SER A 129 7.98 -8.28 -9.23
N THR A 130 8.26 -8.36 -7.92
CA THR A 130 7.25 -8.44 -6.87
C THR A 130 6.35 -7.21 -6.88
N PHE A 131 6.93 -6.01 -6.98
CA PHE A 131 6.17 -4.77 -7.09
C PHE A 131 5.29 -4.72 -8.35
N LYS A 132 5.85 -5.11 -9.51
CA LYS A 132 5.10 -5.15 -10.77
C LYS A 132 3.91 -6.10 -10.70
N ILE A 133 4.09 -7.29 -10.16
CA ILE A 133 3.02 -8.27 -9.97
C ILE A 133 1.92 -7.65 -9.09
N GLN A 134 2.30 -6.98 -8.03
CA GLN A 134 1.33 -6.37 -7.12
C GLN A 134 0.56 -5.22 -7.75
N CYS A 135 1.24 -4.30 -8.45
CA CYS A 135 0.58 -3.20 -9.15
C CYS A 135 -0.41 -3.68 -10.21
N GLN A 136 -0.13 -4.82 -10.84
CA GLN A 136 -1.03 -5.43 -11.82
C GLN A 136 -2.25 -6.14 -11.20
N ASN A 137 -2.24 -6.36 -9.88
CA ASN A 137 -3.20 -7.20 -9.18
C ASN A 137 -3.88 -6.48 -8.00
N LEU A 138 -3.92 -5.15 -8.03
CA LEU A 138 -4.56 -4.33 -6.99
C LEU A 138 -6.08 -4.61 -6.84
N ASP A 139 -6.70 -5.26 -7.82
CA ASP A 139 -8.12 -5.63 -7.77
C ASP A 139 -8.41 -6.89 -6.92
N GLY A 140 -7.38 -7.47 -6.28
CA GLY A 140 -7.50 -8.60 -5.34
C GLY A 140 -7.41 -9.95 -6.04
N ILE A 141 -6.20 -10.39 -6.27
CA ILE A 141 -5.93 -11.76 -6.72
C ILE A 141 -5.60 -12.61 -5.50
N THR A 142 -6.15 -13.79 -5.43
CA THR A 142 -5.76 -14.80 -4.45
C THR A 142 -4.32 -15.26 -4.69
N ALA A 143 -3.65 -15.80 -3.66
CA ALA A 143 -2.31 -16.37 -3.83
C ALA A 143 -2.26 -17.46 -4.92
N TYR A 144 -3.35 -18.22 -5.09
CA TYR A 144 -3.50 -19.22 -6.12
C TYR A 144 -3.55 -18.63 -7.53
N GLU A 145 -4.36 -17.60 -7.74
CA GLU A 145 -4.45 -16.91 -9.04
C GLU A 145 -3.13 -16.23 -9.41
N MET A 146 -2.42 -15.67 -8.41
CA MET A 146 -1.10 -15.09 -8.60
C MET A 146 -0.09 -16.15 -9.05
N MET A 147 -0.10 -17.31 -8.42
CA MET A 147 0.71 -18.46 -8.83
C MET A 147 0.40 -18.88 -10.27
N LEU A 148 -0.88 -19.04 -10.62
CA LEU A 148 -1.32 -19.40 -11.98
C LEU A 148 -0.88 -18.34 -13.00
N LYS A 149 -0.94 -17.06 -12.67
CA LYS A 149 -0.51 -15.99 -13.56
C LYS A 149 1.00 -16.05 -13.87
N VAL A 150 1.80 -16.39 -12.86
CA VAL A 150 3.25 -16.61 -13.04
C VAL A 150 3.48 -17.85 -13.90
N LEU A 151 2.86 -18.97 -13.56
CA LEU A 151 3.04 -20.25 -14.26
C LEU A 151 2.55 -20.21 -15.72
N ASN A 152 1.49 -19.47 -16.00
CA ASN A 152 0.97 -19.25 -17.35
C ASN A 152 1.76 -18.19 -18.14
N GLY A 153 2.77 -17.58 -17.54
CA GLY A 153 3.65 -16.61 -18.18
C GLY A 153 4.47 -17.19 -19.33
N ALA A 154 4.97 -16.34 -20.21
CA ALA A 154 5.71 -16.76 -21.40
C ALA A 154 6.94 -17.63 -21.09
N ALA A 155 7.58 -17.41 -19.94
CA ALA A 155 8.75 -18.17 -19.48
C ALA A 155 8.43 -19.66 -19.26
N TYR A 156 7.21 -19.98 -18.85
CA TYR A 156 6.80 -21.34 -18.48
C TYR A 156 5.97 -22.06 -19.56
N ARG A 157 5.60 -21.39 -20.66
CA ARG A 157 4.78 -21.97 -21.74
C ARG A 157 5.35 -23.25 -22.38
N LYS A 158 6.67 -23.44 -22.26
CA LYS A 158 7.37 -24.60 -22.81
C LYS A 158 7.41 -25.80 -21.84
N VAL A 159 7.04 -25.59 -20.59
CA VAL A 159 7.00 -26.67 -19.60
C VAL A 159 5.70 -27.45 -19.83
N ARG A 160 5.83 -28.69 -20.27
CA ARG A 160 4.70 -29.65 -20.36
C ARG A 160 4.84 -30.61 -19.19
N ILE A 161 3.80 -30.71 -18.41
CA ILE A 161 3.66 -31.74 -17.36
C ILE A 161 2.99 -32.93 -18.00
#